data_58c87d98274f9553b16900f6939a7127
#
_entry.id   58c87d98274f9553b16900f6939a7127
#
_cell.length_a   1.000
_cell.length_b   1.000
_cell.length_c   1.000
_cell.angle_alpha   90.00
_cell.angle_beta   90.00
_cell.angle_gamma   90.00
#
_symmetry.space_group_name_H-M   'P 1'
#
loop_
_entity.id
_entity.type
_entity.pdbx_description
1 polymer ?
#
loop_
_entity_poly.entity_id
_entity_poly.type
_entity_poly.pdbx_seq_one_letter_code
_entity_poly.pdbx_strand_id
1 'polypeptide(L)'
;MLELTPVQTAALDRLVAHGYTPVAFPLYASAIGVRRDSFAALLTPFAGGGLRVLGDPCYLIDGNLSVRVHRNAREWFVCKSKSAEATPDLLAQLSRFSKELSDLLSAS
;
A
#
# COMPACT_ATOMS: atom_id res chain seq x y z
N MET A 1 6.86 1.81 -18.46
CA MET A 1 7.34 0.73 -17.57
C MET A 1 8.41 1.29 -16.65
N LEU A 2 8.32 0.98 -15.35
CA LEU A 2 9.33 1.42 -14.39
C LEU A 2 10.56 0.53 -14.49
N GLU A 3 11.73 1.16 -14.61
CA GLU A 3 12.99 0.45 -14.52
C GLU A 3 13.50 0.56 -13.08
N LEU A 4 13.77 -0.59 -12.48
CA LEU A 4 14.23 -0.64 -11.10
C LEU A 4 15.72 -0.92 -11.05
N THR A 5 16.40 -0.25 -10.14
CA THR A 5 17.80 -0.55 -9.84
C THR A 5 17.89 -1.90 -9.09
N PRO A 6 19.08 -2.53 -9.01
CA PRO A 6 19.23 -3.74 -8.21
C PRO A 6 18.78 -3.58 -6.75
N VAL A 7 19.02 -2.41 -6.16
CA VAL A 7 18.58 -2.13 -4.78
C VAL A 7 17.05 -2.12 -4.68
N GLN A 8 16.39 -1.49 -5.64
CA GLN A 8 14.94 -1.41 -5.69
C GLN A 8 14.31 -2.78 -5.96
N THR A 9 14.89 -3.55 -6.86
CA THR A 9 14.46 -4.91 -7.14
C THR A 9 14.59 -5.79 -5.91
N ALA A 10 15.70 -5.68 -5.18
CA ALA A 10 15.90 -6.44 -3.94
C ALA A 10 14.86 -6.08 -2.88
N ALA A 11 14.49 -4.79 -2.78
CA ALA A 11 13.45 -4.36 -1.85
C ALA A 11 12.09 -4.98 -2.22
N LEU A 12 11.75 -4.99 -3.50
CA LEU A 12 10.50 -5.59 -3.96
C LEU A 12 10.50 -7.12 -3.72
N ASP A 13 11.61 -7.79 -4.01
CA ASP A 13 11.74 -9.23 -3.77
C ASP A 13 11.58 -9.56 -2.29
N ARG A 14 12.08 -8.70 -1.41
CA ARG A 14 11.93 -8.86 0.04
C ARG A 14 10.45 -8.79 0.44
N LEU A 15 9.69 -7.87 -0.15
CA LEU A 15 8.25 -7.79 0.09
C LEU A 15 7.53 -9.03 -0.40
N VAL A 16 7.86 -9.52 -1.59
CA VAL A 16 7.25 -10.73 -2.14
C VAL A 16 7.53 -11.92 -1.23
N ALA A 17 8.76 -12.03 -0.70
CA ALA A 17 9.12 -13.09 0.23
C ALA A 17 8.31 -13.05 1.53
N HIS A 18 7.78 -11.88 1.90
CA HIS A 18 6.93 -11.71 3.08
C HIS A 18 5.43 -11.73 2.77
N GLY A 19 5.06 -12.23 1.60
CA GLY A 19 3.65 -12.45 1.26
C GLY A 19 2.97 -11.30 0.55
N TYR A 20 3.70 -10.23 0.21
CA TYR A 20 3.14 -9.14 -0.57
C TYR A 20 3.08 -9.52 -2.04
N THR A 21 2.01 -9.11 -2.72
CA THR A 21 1.82 -9.40 -4.15
C THR A 21 1.86 -8.09 -4.93
N PRO A 22 2.72 -7.98 -5.94
CA PRO A 22 2.69 -6.81 -6.83
C PRO A 22 1.37 -6.74 -7.60
N VAL A 23 0.79 -5.55 -7.70
CA VAL A 23 -0.48 -5.31 -8.39
C VAL A 23 -0.36 -4.05 -9.22
N ALA A 24 -1.00 -4.04 -10.38
CA ALA A 24 -1.08 -2.84 -11.21
C ALA A 24 -2.36 -2.06 -10.87
N PHE A 25 -2.21 -0.76 -10.63
CA PHE A 25 -3.34 0.15 -10.47
C PHE A 25 -3.30 1.13 -11.65
N PRO A 26 -4.23 1.03 -12.61
CA PRO A 26 -4.14 1.83 -13.85
C PRO A 26 -4.05 3.34 -13.63
N LEU A 27 -4.70 3.86 -12.59
CA LEU A 27 -4.64 5.29 -12.28
C LEU A 27 -3.28 5.74 -11.73
N TYR A 28 -2.43 4.79 -11.36
CA TYR A 28 -1.12 5.05 -10.74
C TYR A 28 -0.02 4.28 -11.47
N ALA A 29 -0.02 4.39 -12.80
CA ALA A 29 0.89 3.61 -13.66
C ALA A 29 2.38 3.89 -13.39
N SER A 30 2.71 5.05 -12.78
CA SER A 30 4.07 5.40 -12.43
C SER A 30 4.50 4.89 -11.06
N ALA A 31 3.62 4.18 -10.35
CA ALA A 31 3.91 3.62 -9.04
C ALA A 31 3.81 2.10 -9.08
N ILE A 32 4.45 1.45 -8.10
CA ILE A 32 4.37 0.01 -7.94
C ILE A 32 3.34 -0.29 -6.85
N GLY A 33 2.26 -0.98 -7.21
CA GLY A 33 1.28 -1.42 -6.24
C GLY A 33 1.70 -2.72 -5.60
N VAL A 34 1.53 -2.84 -4.28
CA VAL A 34 1.69 -4.11 -3.56
C VAL A 34 0.50 -4.29 -2.63
N ARG A 35 0.07 -5.53 -2.50
CA ARG A 35 -1.04 -5.86 -1.62
C ARG A 35 -0.73 -7.09 -0.78
N ARG A 36 -1.34 -7.14 0.38
CA ARG A 36 -1.40 -8.33 1.22
C ARG A 36 -2.74 -8.31 1.95
N ASP A 37 -3.50 -9.41 1.87
CA ASP A 37 -4.87 -9.50 2.39
C ASP A 37 -5.75 -8.41 1.76
N SER A 38 -6.40 -7.61 2.58
CA SER A 38 -7.30 -6.55 2.11
C SER A 38 -6.66 -5.16 2.09
N PHE A 39 -5.33 -5.10 2.21
CA PHE A 39 -4.61 -3.82 2.26
C PHE A 39 -3.62 -3.71 1.12
N ALA A 40 -3.37 -2.49 0.67
CA ALA A 40 -2.44 -2.23 -0.42
C ALA A 40 -1.73 -0.91 -0.19
N ALA A 41 -0.59 -0.76 -0.85
CA ALA A 41 0.18 0.47 -0.85
C ALA A 41 0.76 0.71 -2.23
N LEU A 42 1.04 1.97 -2.52
CA LEU A 42 1.77 2.38 -3.71
C LEU A 42 3.21 2.67 -3.30
N LEU A 43 4.14 2.18 -4.09
CA LEU A 43 5.57 2.41 -3.87
C LEU A 43 6.15 3.21 -5.02
N THR A 44 7.11 4.07 -4.70
CA THR A 44 7.80 4.85 -5.71
C THR A 44 9.31 4.74 -5.47
N PRO A 45 10.11 4.63 -6.54
CA PRO A 45 11.56 4.69 -6.41
C PRO A 45 12.00 6.10 -6.00
N PHE A 46 13.09 6.18 -5.24
CA PHE A 46 13.68 7.48 -4.94
C PHE A 46 15.17 7.47 -5.30
N ALA A 47 15.67 8.64 -5.68
CA ALA A 47 17.03 8.78 -6.19
C ALA A 47 18.05 8.39 -5.12
N GLY A 48 19.01 7.54 -5.49
CA GLY A 48 20.06 7.09 -4.60
C GLY A 48 19.66 6.10 -3.54
N GLY A 49 18.42 5.59 -3.60
CA GLY A 49 17.92 4.68 -2.58
C GLY A 49 17.06 3.56 -3.16
N GLY A 50 16.22 2.98 -2.29
CA GLY A 50 15.31 1.90 -2.66
C GLY A 50 13.93 2.41 -3.04
N LEU A 51 12.91 1.82 -2.42
CA LEU A 51 11.50 2.18 -2.63
C LEU A 51 10.94 2.82 -1.38
N ARG A 52 9.98 3.71 -1.56
CA ARG A 52 9.26 4.30 -0.43
C ARG A 52 7.76 4.27 -0.71
N VAL A 53 6.97 4.37 0.36
CA VAL A 53 5.51 4.41 0.25
C VAL A 53 5.08 5.78 -0.27
N LEU A 54 4.26 5.78 -1.31
CA LEU A 54 3.67 6.99 -1.87
C LEU A 54 2.30 7.18 -1.21
N GLY A 55 2.16 8.22 -0.39
CA GLY A 55 0.93 8.44 0.37
C GLY A 55 0.78 7.43 1.49
N ASP A 56 -0.46 7.17 1.88
CA ASP A 56 -0.79 6.23 2.94
C ASP A 56 -1.25 4.89 2.37
N PRO A 57 -0.95 3.77 3.06
CA PRO A 57 -1.54 2.48 2.70
C PRO A 57 -3.07 2.55 2.79
N CYS A 58 -3.73 1.75 1.98
CA CYS A 58 -5.18 1.79 1.81
C CYS A 58 -5.82 0.43 2.04
N TYR A 59 -7.08 0.45 2.47
CA TYR A 59 -7.94 -0.72 2.46
C TYR A 59 -8.49 -0.90 1.04
N LEU A 60 -8.58 -2.15 0.57
CA LEU A 60 -9.09 -2.44 -0.77
C LEU A 60 -10.59 -2.69 -0.73
N ILE A 61 -11.32 -2.03 -1.61
CA ILE A 61 -12.75 -2.26 -1.85
C ILE A 61 -12.89 -2.79 -3.28
N ASP A 62 -13.32 -4.04 -3.41
CA ASP A 62 -13.41 -4.74 -4.70
C ASP A 62 -12.08 -4.70 -5.48
N GLY A 63 -10.97 -4.80 -4.77
CA GLY A 63 -9.65 -4.77 -5.39
C GLY A 63 -9.16 -3.38 -5.79
N ASN A 64 -9.90 -2.32 -5.44
CA ASN A 64 -9.54 -0.93 -5.74
C ASN A 64 -9.11 -0.19 -4.49
N LEU A 65 -8.20 0.76 -4.67
CA LEU A 65 -7.75 1.61 -3.56
C LEU A 65 -8.89 2.49 -3.07
N SER A 66 -9.03 2.56 -1.75
CA SER A 66 -10.01 3.43 -1.11
C SER A 66 -9.33 4.63 -0.49
N VAL A 67 -10.11 5.67 -0.18
CA VAL A 67 -9.64 6.79 0.62
C VAL A 67 -10.35 6.76 1.97
N ARG A 68 -9.63 7.17 3.03
CA ARG A 68 -10.20 7.24 4.36
C ARG A 68 -10.83 8.62 4.56
N VAL A 69 -12.09 8.63 4.96
CA VAL A 69 -12.83 9.87 5.21
C VAL A 69 -13.47 9.80 6.60
N HIS A 70 -13.64 10.95 7.23
CA HIS A 70 -14.33 11.10 8.50
C HIS A 70 -15.72 11.64 8.23
N ARG A 71 -16.75 10.92 8.67
CA ARG A 71 -18.15 11.31 8.42
C ARG A 71 -19.02 10.83 9.58
N ASN A 72 -19.85 11.72 10.12
CA ASN A 72 -20.79 11.39 11.21
C ASN A 72 -20.09 10.77 12.42
N ALA A 73 -18.97 11.35 12.84
CA ALA A 73 -18.15 10.90 13.97
C ALA A 73 -17.55 9.50 13.78
N ARG A 74 -17.50 9.00 12.55
CA ARG A 74 -16.93 7.69 12.21
C ARG A 74 -15.97 7.81 11.04
N GLU A 75 -15.02 6.89 10.99
CA GLU A 75 -14.10 6.77 9.87
C GLU A 75 -14.65 5.76 8.86
N TRP A 76 -14.46 6.05 7.57
CA TRP A 76 -14.92 5.19 6.48
C TRP A 76 -13.83 5.06 5.43
N PHE A 77 -13.76 3.88 4.82
CA PHE A 77 -13.01 3.69 3.57
C PHE A 77 -13.99 3.82 2.42
N VAL A 78 -13.70 4.69 1.46
CA VAL A 78 -14.61 4.99 0.36
C VAL A 78 -13.90 4.80 -0.97
N CYS A 79 -14.57 4.09 -1.89
CA CYS A 79 -14.11 3.93 -3.27
C CYS A 79 -15.33 4.05 -4.19
N LYS A 80 -15.37 5.12 -4.96
CA LYS A 80 -16.51 5.41 -5.85
C LYS A 80 -17.80 5.48 -5.04
N SER A 81 -18.81 4.66 -5.38
CA SER A 81 -20.09 4.62 -4.67
C SER A 81 -20.11 3.65 -3.49
N LYS A 82 -19.01 2.94 -3.24
CA LYS A 82 -18.93 1.94 -2.18
C LYS A 82 -18.19 2.46 -0.99
N SER A 83 -18.59 2.01 0.20
CA SER A 83 -17.91 2.39 1.43
C SER A 83 -17.90 1.22 2.40
N ALA A 84 -16.89 1.23 3.28
CA ALA A 84 -16.77 0.26 4.36
C ALA A 84 -16.37 1.02 5.62
N GLU A 85 -16.99 0.68 6.76
CA GLU A 85 -16.65 1.33 8.01
C GLU A 85 -15.22 0.98 8.41
N ALA A 86 -14.43 2.01 8.73
CA ALA A 86 -13.08 1.83 9.24
C ALA A 86 -13.15 1.57 10.74
N THR A 87 -13.42 0.32 11.10
CA THR A 87 -13.55 -0.09 12.50
C THR A 87 -12.19 0.01 13.20
N PRO A 88 -12.16 0.11 14.54
CA PRO A 88 -10.89 0.09 15.28
C PRO A 88 -10.02 -1.12 14.95
N ASP A 89 -10.64 -2.27 14.69
CA ASP A 89 -9.93 -3.49 14.32
C ASP A 89 -9.26 -3.37 12.96
N LEU A 90 -9.99 -2.86 11.95
CA LEU A 90 -9.43 -2.62 10.62
C LEU A 90 -8.32 -1.57 10.66
N LEU A 91 -8.49 -0.51 11.44
CA LEU A 91 -7.47 0.53 11.59
C LEU A 91 -6.21 -0.02 12.25
N ALA A 92 -6.35 -0.91 13.23
CA ALA A 92 -5.22 -1.58 13.86
C ALA A 92 -4.48 -2.49 12.87
N GLN A 93 -5.21 -3.22 12.04
CA GLN A 93 -4.63 -4.06 11.00
C GLN A 93 -3.89 -3.22 9.95
N LEU A 94 -4.47 -2.11 9.53
CA LEU A 94 -3.85 -1.19 8.58
C LEU A 94 -2.56 -0.59 9.15
N SER A 95 -2.57 -0.23 10.43
CA SER A 95 -1.39 0.30 11.13
C SER A 95 -0.26 -0.73 11.16
N ARG A 96 -0.57 -1.99 11.45
CA ARG A 96 0.41 -3.07 11.43
C ARG A 96 0.96 -3.32 10.03
N PHE A 97 0.10 -3.30 9.03
CA PHE A 97 0.50 -3.42 7.63
C PHE A 97 1.47 -2.31 7.25
N SER A 98 1.14 -1.06 7.60
CA SER A 98 1.97 0.11 7.30
C SER A 98 3.33 0.01 7.99
N LYS A 99 3.36 -0.38 9.26
CA LYS A 99 4.61 -0.52 10.02
C LYS A 99 5.50 -1.61 9.45
N GLU A 100 4.93 -2.78 9.17
CA GLU A 100 5.69 -3.89 8.59
C GLU A 100 6.26 -3.52 7.23
N LEU A 101 5.45 -2.88 6.39
CA LEU A 101 5.89 -2.43 5.08
C LEU A 101 7.07 -1.46 5.19
N SER A 102 6.97 -0.48 6.08
CA SER A 102 8.05 0.48 6.31
C SER A 102 9.32 -0.21 6.81
N ASP A 103 9.18 -1.16 7.73
CA ASP A 103 10.32 -1.91 8.27
C ASP A 103 11.02 -2.72 7.17
N LEU A 104 10.25 -3.36 6.30
CA LEU A 104 10.81 -4.13 5.18
C LEU A 104 11.48 -3.26 4.14
N LEU A 105 10.94 -2.08 3.87
CA LEU A 105 11.53 -1.13 2.94
C LEU A 105 12.80 -0.49 3.49
N SER A 106 12.90 -0.35 4.81
CA SER A 106 14.07 0.23 5.47
C SER A 106 15.17 -0.81 5.72
N ALA A 107 14.87 -2.09 5.58
CA ALA A 107 15.86 -3.14 5.76
C ALA A 107 16.87 -3.09 4.61
N SER A 108 18.11 -3.12 4.94
CA SER A 108 19.21 -3.04 3.95
C SER A 108 20.12 -4.24 4.06
#